data_684c9de0dee78d6e86d238e8e789aba9
#
_entry.id   684c9de0dee78d6e86d238e8e789aba9
#
_cell.length_a   1.000
_cell.length_b   1.000
_cell.length_c   1.000
_cell.angle_alpha   90.00
_cell.angle_beta   90.00
_cell.angle_gamma   90.00
#
_symmetry.space_group_name_H-M   'P 1'
#
loop_
_entity.id
_entity.type
_entity.pdbx_description
1 polymer ?
#
loop_
_entity_poly.entity_id
_entity_poly.type
_entity_poly.pdbx_seq_one_letter_code
_entity_poly.pdbx_strand_id
1 'polypeptide(L)'
;MKVKAYGTRGSSPVARPQTSVFGGNTTCFRFYSDCLPSGTALLLDAGSGLVPASRDLAAEGIRRILILMTHYHHDHTQGFPLAPHTYFKDVTVQVYGPKEYGVGPREMLDYIMQAPFFPVDFARVASHFECHALENIGCEVMVIHPDEGPRVLRVDDFERLQGEGSAGVVGLSRAALEESLVIRMHKTVHPEYTVSYRFEERPTGKVMVVLTDHENTDSLPLDLRNHIRGADLLVQDAQYDRSQYEASRAGFGHGTGDYAARVMKETGAARLGHTHHDPSADDDQVEAIVAESRAWLRSNGAPARAENVFACADYQEIEI
;
A
#
# COMPACT_ATOMS: atom_id res chain seq x y z
N MET A 1 -14.29 -4.76 5.37
CA MET A 1 -12.83 -4.62 5.08
C MET A 1 -12.13 -3.92 6.24
N LYS A 2 -10.94 -4.38 6.62
CA LYS A 2 -10.10 -3.80 7.68
C LYS A 2 -8.65 -3.78 7.23
N VAL A 3 -7.86 -2.83 7.70
CA VAL A 3 -6.40 -2.79 7.49
C VAL A 3 -5.67 -2.71 8.81
N LYS A 4 -4.52 -3.41 8.92
CA LYS A 4 -3.58 -3.30 10.04
C LYS A 4 -2.25 -2.77 9.51
N ALA A 5 -1.78 -1.66 10.05
CA ALA A 5 -0.46 -1.13 9.78
C ALA A 5 0.57 -1.88 10.61
N TYR A 6 1.63 -2.39 10.01
CA TYR A 6 2.80 -2.98 10.69
C TYR A 6 4.03 -2.08 10.60
N GLY A 7 3.98 -1.10 9.72
CA GLY A 7 5.01 -0.10 9.56
C GLY A 7 4.47 1.13 8.83
N THR A 8 4.77 2.30 9.37
CA THR A 8 4.26 3.59 8.92
C THR A 8 5.34 4.66 8.74
N ARG A 9 6.61 4.32 9.03
CA ARG A 9 7.76 5.20 8.77
C ARG A 9 8.23 5.11 7.33
N GLY A 10 8.72 6.23 6.81
CA GLY A 10 9.38 6.33 5.52
C GLY A 10 10.89 6.24 5.63
N SER A 11 11.54 5.95 4.51
CA SER A 11 12.99 6.00 4.27
C SER A 11 13.85 5.10 5.15
N SER A 12 13.61 5.02 6.46
CA SER A 12 14.43 4.22 7.39
C SER A 12 13.66 3.87 8.66
N PRO A 13 13.83 2.65 9.20
CA PRO A 13 13.27 2.31 10.50
C PRO A 13 13.94 3.10 11.62
N VAL A 14 13.20 3.40 12.68
CA VAL A 14 13.68 4.15 13.83
C VAL A 14 13.33 3.44 15.14
N ALA A 15 14.22 3.58 16.13
CA ALA A 15 14.04 3.02 17.46
C ALA A 15 14.44 4.04 18.52
N ARG A 16 13.53 4.96 18.86
CA ARG A 16 13.75 6.02 19.85
C ARG A 16 12.54 6.11 20.79
N PRO A 17 12.72 6.49 22.06
CA PRO A 17 11.59 6.71 22.97
C PRO A 17 10.57 7.73 22.43
N GLN A 18 11.01 8.73 21.68
CA GLN A 18 10.17 9.79 21.09
C GLN A 18 9.37 9.36 19.86
N THR A 19 9.48 8.11 19.44
CA THR A 19 8.74 7.55 18.31
C THR A 19 7.85 6.36 18.73
N SER A 20 7.49 6.28 20.01
CA SER A 20 6.78 5.13 20.57
C SER A 20 5.27 5.14 20.30
N VAL A 21 4.69 6.30 19.99
CA VAL A 21 3.25 6.44 19.70
C VAL A 21 2.92 5.96 18.29
N PHE A 22 3.65 6.45 17.29
CA PHE A 22 3.41 6.07 15.89
C PHE A 22 4.26 4.89 15.42
N GLY A 23 5.27 4.52 16.19
CA GLY A 23 6.13 3.39 15.88
C GLY A 23 7.33 3.76 15.00
N GLY A 24 8.08 2.76 14.62
CA GLY A 24 9.34 2.94 13.90
C GLY A 24 9.60 1.95 12.78
N ASN A 25 8.66 1.07 12.45
CA ASN A 25 8.79 0.18 11.31
C ASN A 25 8.48 0.91 10.02
N THR A 26 9.16 0.52 8.94
CA THR A 26 8.88 1.03 7.61
C THR A 26 7.76 0.26 6.94
N THR A 27 7.23 0.82 5.86
CA THR A 27 5.95 0.54 5.21
C THR A 27 5.62 -0.95 5.08
N CYS A 28 4.57 -1.37 5.78
CA CYS A 28 3.92 -2.66 5.61
C CYS A 28 2.48 -2.60 6.14
N PHE A 29 1.50 -2.91 5.29
CA PHE A 29 0.09 -2.95 5.65
C PHE A 29 -0.50 -4.34 5.36
N ARG A 30 -1.35 -4.85 6.25
CA ARG A 30 -2.11 -6.08 6.04
C ARG A 30 -3.59 -5.76 5.87
N PHE A 31 -4.19 -6.29 4.81
CA PHE A 31 -5.61 -6.14 4.49
C PHE A 31 -6.38 -7.39 4.92
N TYR A 32 -7.54 -7.17 5.51
CA TYR A 32 -8.50 -8.21 5.88
C TYR A 32 -9.78 -8.00 5.08
N SER A 33 -10.19 -9.03 4.36
CA SER A 33 -11.40 -9.06 3.55
C SER A 33 -11.90 -10.49 3.43
N ASP A 34 -13.21 -10.68 3.46
CA ASP A 34 -13.85 -11.99 3.24
C ASP A 34 -13.73 -12.44 1.77
N CYS A 35 -13.29 -11.56 0.88
CA CYS A 35 -12.98 -11.89 -0.51
C CYS A 35 -11.63 -12.59 -0.69
N LEU A 36 -10.80 -12.70 0.37
CA LEU A 36 -9.54 -13.42 0.29
C LEU A 36 -9.76 -14.92 0.45
N PRO A 37 -9.06 -15.78 -0.32
CA PRO A 37 -9.10 -17.21 -0.12
C PRO A 37 -8.72 -17.61 1.31
N SER A 38 -9.38 -18.65 1.84
CA SER A 38 -9.10 -19.15 3.19
C SER A 38 -7.60 -19.46 3.38
N GLY A 39 -7.03 -19.05 4.53
CA GLY A 39 -5.62 -19.22 4.83
C GLY A 39 -4.67 -18.33 4.03
N THR A 40 -5.21 -17.26 3.40
CA THR A 40 -4.45 -16.29 2.62
C THR A 40 -4.38 -14.94 3.34
N ALA A 41 -3.22 -14.30 3.31
CA ALA A 41 -3.05 -12.91 3.73
C ALA A 41 -2.67 -12.03 2.54
N LEU A 42 -3.18 -10.79 2.52
CA LEU A 42 -2.82 -9.75 1.57
C LEU A 42 -2.04 -8.67 2.29
N LEU A 43 -0.84 -8.39 1.80
CA LEU A 43 0.05 -7.35 2.31
C LEU A 43 0.35 -6.31 1.22
N LEU A 44 0.60 -5.08 1.64
CA LEU A 44 1.17 -4.03 0.82
C LEU A 44 2.52 -3.66 1.41
N ASP A 45 3.54 -3.73 0.56
CA ASP A 45 4.94 -3.53 0.85
C ASP A 45 5.55 -4.47 1.91
N ALA A 46 6.85 -4.52 1.91
CA ALA A 46 7.68 -5.44 2.67
C ALA A 46 8.82 -4.71 3.39
N GLY A 47 8.54 -3.52 3.92
CA GLY A 47 9.45 -2.80 4.79
C GLY A 47 9.75 -3.57 6.08
N SER A 48 10.40 -2.94 7.04
CA SER A 48 10.74 -3.62 8.31
C SER A 48 9.52 -4.15 9.05
N GLY A 49 8.32 -3.55 8.81
CA GLY A 49 7.03 -4.02 9.31
C GLY A 49 6.64 -5.44 8.85
N LEU A 50 7.22 -5.95 7.75
CA LEU A 50 6.97 -7.33 7.32
C LEU A 50 7.45 -8.36 8.35
N VAL A 51 8.51 -8.05 9.10
CA VAL A 51 9.06 -9.01 10.08
C VAL A 51 8.06 -9.32 11.20
N PRO A 52 7.48 -8.34 11.92
CA PRO A 52 6.41 -8.63 12.88
C PRO A 52 5.13 -9.15 12.21
N ALA A 53 4.74 -8.64 11.04
CA ALA A 53 3.59 -9.16 10.29
C ALA A 53 3.75 -10.67 10.01
N SER A 54 4.92 -11.09 9.54
CA SER A 54 5.23 -12.48 9.25
C SER A 54 5.13 -13.39 10.49
N ARG A 55 5.46 -12.90 11.68
CA ARG A 55 5.29 -13.65 12.94
C ARG A 55 3.81 -13.84 13.29
N ASP A 56 3.01 -12.78 13.16
CA ASP A 56 1.56 -12.87 13.38
C ASP A 56 0.92 -13.86 12.41
N LEU A 57 1.27 -13.78 11.12
CA LEU A 57 0.77 -14.69 10.09
C LEU A 57 1.14 -16.16 10.38
N ALA A 58 2.36 -16.40 10.86
CA ALA A 58 2.80 -17.74 11.26
C ALA A 58 1.99 -18.27 12.45
N ALA A 59 1.74 -17.42 13.45
CA ALA A 59 0.91 -17.77 14.62
C ALA A 59 -0.54 -18.07 14.23
N GLU A 60 -1.09 -17.38 13.24
CA GLU A 60 -2.43 -17.62 12.67
C GLU A 60 -2.49 -18.84 11.73
N GLY A 61 -1.36 -19.46 11.41
CA GLY A 61 -1.33 -20.60 10.51
C GLY A 61 -1.52 -20.25 9.03
N ILE A 62 -1.29 -19.02 8.63
CA ILE A 62 -1.37 -18.58 7.23
C ILE A 62 -0.29 -19.28 6.40
N ARG A 63 -0.66 -19.79 5.22
CA ARG A 63 0.23 -20.52 4.31
C ARG A 63 0.29 -19.93 2.90
N ARG A 64 -0.55 -18.97 2.58
CA ARG A 64 -0.50 -18.22 1.34
C ARG A 64 -0.41 -16.73 1.65
N ILE A 65 0.58 -16.05 1.07
CA ILE A 65 0.83 -14.64 1.29
C ILE A 65 0.90 -13.95 -0.07
N LEU A 66 0.03 -12.98 -0.28
CA LEU A 66 0.04 -12.09 -1.43
C LEU A 66 0.69 -10.79 -0.98
N ILE A 67 1.75 -10.34 -1.65
CA ILE A 67 2.42 -9.08 -1.37
C ILE A 67 2.33 -8.21 -2.62
N LEU A 68 1.71 -7.05 -2.48
CA LEU A 68 1.72 -6.00 -3.49
C LEU A 68 2.85 -5.03 -3.18
N MET A 69 3.73 -4.78 -4.13
CA MET A 69 4.82 -3.82 -3.99
C MET A 69 4.41 -2.49 -4.64
N THR A 70 4.56 -1.39 -3.93
CA THR A 70 4.40 -0.07 -4.52
C THR A 70 5.59 0.28 -5.39
N HIS A 71 6.80 0.04 -4.91
CA HIS A 71 8.08 0.17 -5.59
C HIS A 71 9.19 -0.56 -4.81
N TYR A 72 10.48 -0.35 -5.14
CA TYR A 72 11.55 -1.19 -4.60
C TYR A 72 12.60 -0.44 -3.77
N HIS A 73 12.28 0.73 -3.21
CA HIS A 73 13.16 1.36 -2.22
C HIS A 73 13.38 0.48 -1.00
N HIS A 74 14.49 0.67 -0.31
CA HIS A 74 14.90 -0.21 0.80
C HIS A 74 13.87 -0.28 1.92
N ASP A 75 13.23 0.82 2.25
CA ASP A 75 12.21 0.91 3.29
C ASP A 75 10.89 0.19 2.93
N HIS A 76 10.72 -0.20 1.66
CA HIS A 76 9.62 -1.04 1.18
C HIS A 76 10.02 -2.51 0.98
N THR A 77 11.31 -2.86 1.04
CA THR A 77 11.80 -4.21 0.69
C THR A 77 12.62 -4.88 1.77
N GLN A 78 13.18 -4.13 2.73
CA GLN A 78 14.17 -4.62 3.70
C GLN A 78 13.66 -5.71 4.65
N GLY A 79 12.36 -5.90 4.76
CA GLY A 79 11.76 -6.96 5.59
C GLY A 79 11.87 -8.35 4.97
N PHE A 80 11.94 -8.48 3.65
CA PHE A 80 11.99 -9.79 2.98
C PHE A 80 13.11 -10.71 3.50
N PRO A 81 14.37 -10.26 3.58
CA PRO A 81 15.46 -11.12 4.02
C PRO A 81 15.33 -11.60 5.47
N LEU A 82 14.53 -10.91 6.29
CA LEU A 82 14.42 -11.15 7.73
C LEU A 82 13.07 -11.73 8.16
N ALA A 83 12.09 -11.76 7.28
CA ALA A 83 10.77 -12.29 7.56
C ALA A 83 10.79 -13.83 7.67
N PRO A 84 10.23 -14.44 8.72
CA PRO A 84 10.20 -15.90 8.89
C PRO A 84 9.64 -16.64 7.67
N HIS A 85 8.57 -16.14 7.05
CA HIS A 85 7.93 -16.77 5.89
C HIS A 85 8.85 -16.89 4.66
N THR A 86 9.88 -16.06 4.55
CA THR A 86 10.89 -16.17 3.49
C THR A 86 11.60 -17.53 3.51
N TYR A 87 11.60 -18.22 4.65
CA TYR A 87 12.31 -19.50 4.85
C TYR A 87 11.40 -20.70 5.05
N PHE A 88 10.08 -20.51 5.15
CA PHE A 88 9.12 -21.59 5.38
C PHE A 88 8.69 -22.21 4.06
N LYS A 89 9.19 -23.44 3.78
CA LYS A 89 8.93 -24.15 2.52
C LYS A 89 7.47 -24.56 2.30
N ASP A 90 6.67 -24.60 3.36
CA ASP A 90 5.24 -24.91 3.34
C ASP A 90 4.35 -23.67 3.19
N VAL A 91 4.95 -22.50 2.94
CA VAL A 91 4.27 -21.23 2.66
C VAL A 91 4.52 -20.84 1.21
N THR A 92 3.48 -20.48 0.48
CA THR A 92 3.59 -19.87 -0.85
C THR A 92 3.55 -18.34 -0.71
N VAL A 93 4.52 -17.66 -1.27
CA VAL A 93 4.60 -16.19 -1.30
C VAL A 93 4.46 -15.71 -2.74
N GLN A 94 3.37 -15.03 -3.05
CA GLN A 94 3.15 -14.41 -4.36
C GLN A 94 3.47 -12.92 -4.25
N VAL A 95 4.43 -12.44 -5.03
CA VAL A 95 4.85 -11.04 -5.01
C VAL A 95 4.47 -10.40 -6.34
N TYR A 96 3.62 -9.39 -6.27
CA TYR A 96 3.21 -8.56 -7.41
C TYR A 96 3.82 -7.17 -7.28
N GLY A 97 4.41 -6.65 -8.34
CA GLY A 97 4.99 -5.30 -8.29
C GLY A 97 5.34 -4.76 -9.67
N PRO A 98 5.57 -3.44 -9.77
CA PRO A 98 5.89 -2.81 -11.04
C PRO A 98 7.17 -3.37 -11.66
N LYS A 99 7.28 -3.22 -12.99
CA LYS A 99 8.53 -3.51 -13.69
C LYS A 99 9.08 -2.22 -14.28
N GLU A 100 10.26 -1.85 -13.82
CA GLU A 100 10.96 -0.67 -14.28
C GLU A 100 12.42 -0.98 -14.60
N TYR A 101 12.93 -0.49 -15.74
CA TYR A 101 14.31 -0.75 -16.18
C TYR A 101 14.71 -2.23 -16.20
N GLY A 102 13.75 -3.12 -16.45
CA GLY A 102 13.98 -4.57 -16.43
C GLY A 102 13.96 -5.21 -15.05
N VAL A 103 13.78 -4.44 -13.98
CA VAL A 103 13.68 -4.91 -12.61
C VAL A 103 12.20 -5.07 -12.24
N GLY A 104 11.82 -6.28 -11.90
CA GLY A 104 10.52 -6.64 -11.33
C GLY A 104 10.71 -7.31 -9.97
N PRO A 105 9.65 -7.94 -9.40
CA PRO A 105 9.75 -8.55 -8.08
C PRO A 105 10.84 -9.63 -7.96
N ARG A 106 11.07 -10.39 -9.02
CA ARG A 106 12.09 -11.44 -9.04
C ARG A 106 13.49 -10.86 -8.95
N GLU A 107 13.81 -9.93 -9.82
CA GLU A 107 15.12 -9.29 -9.88
C GLU A 107 15.40 -8.50 -8.58
N MET A 108 14.37 -7.83 -8.04
CA MET A 108 14.48 -7.14 -6.75
C MET A 108 14.91 -8.11 -5.64
N LEU A 109 14.23 -9.27 -5.52
CA LEU A 109 14.57 -10.27 -4.50
C LEU A 109 15.98 -10.84 -4.70
N ASP A 110 16.39 -11.09 -5.95
CA ASP A 110 17.76 -11.50 -6.27
C ASP A 110 18.79 -10.44 -5.86
N TYR A 111 18.47 -9.14 -6.01
CA TYR A 111 19.39 -8.05 -5.60
C TYR A 111 19.51 -7.89 -4.09
N ILE A 112 18.41 -7.95 -3.34
CA ILE A 112 18.45 -7.71 -1.88
C ILE A 112 18.90 -8.94 -1.11
N MET A 113 18.84 -10.15 -1.69
CA MET A 113 19.20 -11.41 -1.06
C MET A 113 20.39 -12.07 -1.79
N GLN A 114 21.54 -11.39 -1.81
CA GLN A 114 22.79 -11.92 -2.36
C GLN A 114 24.02 -11.40 -1.60
N ALA A 115 25.09 -12.19 -1.64
CA ALA A 115 26.38 -11.73 -1.13
C ALA A 115 26.90 -10.52 -1.93
N PRO A 116 27.57 -9.54 -1.30
CA PRO A 116 27.95 -9.47 0.13
C PRO A 116 26.86 -8.84 1.02
N PHE A 117 25.68 -8.47 0.50
CA PHE A 117 24.65 -7.73 1.22
C PHE A 117 23.83 -8.62 2.16
N PHE A 118 23.62 -9.88 1.78
CA PHE A 118 22.91 -10.86 2.60
C PHE A 118 23.53 -12.26 2.45
N PRO A 119 23.58 -13.07 3.54
CA PRO A 119 24.29 -14.36 3.50
C PRO A 119 23.53 -15.49 2.83
N VAL A 120 22.23 -15.31 2.55
CA VAL A 120 21.38 -16.31 1.89
C VAL A 120 20.94 -15.78 0.54
N ASP A 121 21.43 -16.41 -0.54
CA ASP A 121 20.98 -16.07 -1.89
C ASP A 121 19.50 -16.42 -2.07
N PHE A 122 18.75 -15.57 -2.76
CA PHE A 122 17.32 -15.77 -3.03
C PHE A 122 17.06 -17.14 -3.71
N ALA A 123 17.93 -17.60 -4.57
CA ALA A 123 17.81 -18.89 -5.23
C ALA A 123 17.61 -20.08 -4.27
N ARG A 124 18.04 -19.97 -3.00
CA ARG A 124 17.84 -21.01 -1.98
C ARG A 124 16.41 -21.11 -1.45
N VAL A 125 15.66 -20.03 -1.55
CA VAL A 125 14.27 -19.92 -1.07
C VAL A 125 13.26 -19.70 -2.19
N ALA A 126 13.71 -19.50 -3.42
CA ALA A 126 12.89 -19.15 -4.57
C ALA A 126 11.79 -20.19 -4.90
N SER A 127 11.94 -21.45 -4.44
CA SER A 127 11.00 -22.53 -4.80
C SER A 127 9.57 -22.35 -4.29
N HIS A 128 9.35 -21.47 -3.30
CA HIS A 128 8.01 -21.15 -2.78
C HIS A 128 7.59 -19.70 -3.05
N PHE A 129 8.37 -18.98 -3.85
CA PHE A 129 8.03 -17.66 -4.34
C PHE A 129 7.51 -17.70 -5.78
N GLU A 130 6.42 -16.98 -6.01
CA GLU A 130 5.86 -16.70 -7.33
C GLU A 130 5.93 -15.18 -7.55
N CYS A 131 6.75 -14.74 -8.51
CA CYS A 131 6.98 -13.33 -8.78
C CYS A 131 6.24 -12.90 -10.05
N HIS A 132 5.39 -11.90 -9.95
CA HIS A 132 4.52 -11.40 -11.00
C HIS A 132 4.81 -9.92 -11.28
N ALA A 133 5.40 -9.64 -12.43
CA ALA A 133 5.64 -8.27 -12.86
C ALA A 133 4.34 -7.64 -13.38
N LEU A 134 3.99 -6.47 -12.87
CA LEU A 134 2.93 -5.61 -13.37
C LEU A 134 3.55 -4.67 -14.41
N GLU A 135 3.32 -4.95 -15.69
CA GLU A 135 4.04 -4.27 -16.77
C GLU A 135 3.35 -2.99 -17.23
N ASN A 136 2.02 -2.90 -17.04
CA ASN A 136 1.20 -1.81 -17.56
C ASN A 136 0.25 -1.26 -16.50
N ILE A 137 0.82 -0.61 -15.48
CA ILE A 137 0.05 0.08 -14.44
C ILE A 137 -0.95 1.06 -15.07
N GLY A 138 -2.22 1.00 -14.63
CA GLY A 138 -3.32 1.76 -15.23
C GLY A 138 -4.05 1.04 -16.36
N CYS A 139 -3.44 0.01 -16.97
CA CYS A 139 -4.08 -0.88 -17.94
C CYS A 139 -4.40 -2.28 -17.38
N GLU A 140 -4.08 -2.51 -16.11
CA GLU A 140 -4.27 -3.78 -15.41
C GLU A 140 -5.14 -3.58 -14.17
N VAL A 141 -5.94 -4.59 -13.86
CA VAL A 141 -6.79 -4.68 -12.66
C VAL A 141 -6.59 -6.06 -12.05
N MET A 142 -6.27 -6.12 -10.76
CA MET A 142 -6.26 -7.39 -10.05
C MET A 142 -7.64 -7.66 -9.44
N VAL A 143 -8.11 -8.89 -9.57
CA VAL A 143 -9.35 -9.38 -8.95
C VAL A 143 -8.99 -10.57 -8.08
N ILE A 144 -9.38 -10.56 -6.81
CA ILE A 144 -9.17 -11.68 -5.89
C ILE A 144 -10.54 -12.21 -5.50
N HIS A 145 -10.82 -13.45 -5.92
CA HIS A 145 -12.05 -14.17 -5.56
C HIS A 145 -11.77 -15.18 -4.43
N PRO A 146 -12.68 -15.36 -3.45
CA PRO A 146 -12.42 -16.21 -2.28
C PRO A 146 -12.10 -17.67 -2.62
N ASP A 147 -12.67 -18.22 -3.70
CA ASP A 147 -12.41 -19.61 -4.10
C ASP A 147 -11.36 -19.73 -5.21
N GLU A 148 -11.27 -18.75 -6.12
CA GLU A 148 -10.42 -18.85 -7.31
C GLU A 148 -9.04 -18.17 -7.15
N GLY A 149 -8.89 -17.34 -6.11
CA GLY A 149 -7.65 -16.60 -5.83
C GLY A 149 -7.43 -15.38 -6.74
N PRO A 150 -6.19 -14.87 -6.80
CA PRO A 150 -5.86 -13.65 -7.52
C PRO A 150 -5.75 -13.89 -9.03
N ARG A 151 -6.23 -12.91 -9.82
CA ARG A 151 -6.06 -12.80 -11.27
C ARG A 151 -5.75 -11.37 -11.66
N VAL A 152 -4.82 -11.16 -12.57
CA VAL A 152 -4.57 -9.85 -13.20
C VAL A 152 -5.25 -9.86 -14.57
N LEU A 153 -6.13 -8.91 -14.79
CA LEU A 153 -6.88 -8.71 -16.02
C LEU A 153 -6.44 -7.41 -16.69
N ARG A 154 -6.58 -7.34 -18.01
CA ARG A 154 -6.53 -6.02 -18.69
C ARG A 154 -7.79 -5.22 -18.35
N VAL A 155 -7.67 -3.90 -18.27
CA VAL A 155 -8.83 -3.01 -18.02
C VAL A 155 -9.95 -3.25 -19.02
N ASP A 156 -9.63 -3.41 -20.33
CA ASP A 156 -10.63 -3.71 -21.36
C ASP A 156 -11.42 -5.01 -21.09
N ASP A 157 -10.73 -6.05 -20.60
CA ASP A 157 -11.36 -7.33 -20.24
C ASP A 157 -12.24 -7.18 -18.99
N PHE A 158 -11.74 -6.42 -18.00
CA PHE A 158 -12.48 -6.11 -16.80
C PHE A 158 -13.74 -5.30 -17.08
N GLU A 159 -13.67 -4.27 -17.95
CA GLU A 159 -14.82 -3.47 -18.36
C GLU A 159 -15.86 -4.31 -19.12
N ARG A 160 -15.41 -5.20 -20.00
CA ARG A 160 -16.31 -6.17 -20.66
C ARG A 160 -17.00 -7.09 -19.67
N LEU A 161 -16.31 -7.53 -18.63
CA LEU A 161 -16.88 -8.38 -17.58
C LEU A 161 -17.98 -7.65 -16.79
N GLN A 162 -17.83 -6.34 -16.57
CA GLN A 162 -18.84 -5.51 -15.91
C GLN A 162 -20.07 -5.22 -16.78
N GLY A 163 -19.95 -5.34 -18.12
CA GLY A 163 -21.02 -5.08 -19.07
C GLY A 163 -22.20 -6.06 -18.96
N GLU A 164 -23.40 -5.60 -19.32
CA GLU A 164 -24.59 -6.45 -19.37
C GLU A 164 -24.45 -7.54 -20.45
N GLY A 165 -24.85 -8.77 -20.10
CA GLY A 165 -24.83 -9.91 -21.03
C GLY A 165 -23.46 -10.56 -21.24
N SER A 166 -22.44 -10.20 -20.42
CA SER A 166 -21.14 -10.84 -20.48
C SER A 166 -21.22 -12.31 -20.10
N ALA A 167 -20.71 -13.19 -20.99
CA ALA A 167 -20.59 -14.63 -20.74
C ALA A 167 -19.39 -14.99 -19.82
N GLY A 168 -18.70 -13.98 -19.28
CA GLY A 168 -17.45 -14.13 -18.53
C GLY A 168 -16.23 -13.83 -19.40
N VAL A 169 -15.13 -13.45 -18.75
CA VAL A 169 -13.85 -13.14 -19.40
C VAL A 169 -12.75 -13.84 -18.63
N VAL A 170 -11.85 -14.53 -19.35
CA VAL A 170 -10.68 -15.24 -18.76
C VAL A 170 -11.07 -16.18 -17.60
N GLY A 171 -12.26 -16.86 -17.73
CA GLY A 171 -12.76 -17.79 -16.72
C GLY A 171 -13.35 -17.17 -15.47
N LEU A 172 -13.53 -15.83 -15.41
CA LEU A 172 -14.23 -15.13 -14.35
C LEU A 172 -15.64 -14.74 -14.82
N SER A 173 -16.67 -15.04 -14.03
CA SER A 173 -18.04 -14.61 -14.31
C SER A 173 -18.33 -13.24 -13.65
N ARG A 174 -19.38 -12.56 -14.14
CA ARG A 174 -19.85 -11.34 -13.48
C ARG A 174 -20.31 -11.59 -12.05
N ALA A 175 -20.96 -12.73 -11.78
CA ALA A 175 -21.38 -13.10 -10.43
C ALA A 175 -20.17 -13.24 -9.49
N ALA A 176 -19.12 -13.93 -9.94
CA ALA A 176 -17.87 -14.04 -9.18
C ALA A 176 -17.20 -12.68 -8.94
N LEU A 177 -17.28 -11.74 -9.90
CA LEU A 177 -16.77 -10.39 -9.70
C LEU A 177 -17.46 -9.67 -8.53
N GLU A 178 -18.76 -9.84 -8.35
CA GLU A 178 -19.50 -9.21 -7.24
C GLU A 178 -19.16 -9.81 -5.85
N GLU A 179 -18.48 -10.95 -5.81
CA GLU A 179 -17.97 -11.59 -4.59
C GLU A 179 -16.49 -11.32 -4.36
N SER A 180 -15.86 -10.49 -5.19
CA SER A 180 -14.41 -10.30 -5.24
C SER A 180 -13.95 -9.00 -4.57
N LEU A 181 -12.65 -8.99 -4.21
CA LEU A 181 -11.86 -7.78 -3.96
C LEU A 181 -11.23 -7.34 -5.30
N VAL A 182 -11.58 -6.15 -5.75
CA VAL A 182 -11.00 -5.54 -6.96
C VAL A 182 -9.92 -4.56 -6.54
N ILE A 183 -8.74 -4.67 -7.15
CA ILE A 183 -7.59 -3.82 -6.86
C ILE A 183 -7.17 -3.10 -8.14
N ARG A 184 -7.37 -1.78 -8.16
CA ARG A 184 -6.94 -0.92 -9.26
C ARG A 184 -5.62 -0.27 -8.92
N MET A 185 -4.85 0.02 -9.94
CA MET A 185 -3.50 0.55 -9.85
C MET A 185 -3.37 1.89 -10.56
N HIS A 186 -2.59 2.79 -9.98
CA HIS A 186 -2.29 4.11 -10.57
C HIS A 186 -0.84 4.49 -10.30
N LYS A 187 -0.16 5.09 -11.28
CA LYS A 187 1.21 5.58 -11.09
C LYS A 187 1.18 6.86 -10.24
N THR A 188 2.04 6.95 -9.23
CA THR A 188 2.22 8.15 -8.40
C THR A 188 3.28 9.09 -9.00
N VAL A 189 3.41 10.28 -8.40
CA VAL A 189 4.52 11.20 -8.71
C VAL A 189 5.63 10.95 -7.70
N HIS A 190 6.61 10.18 -8.11
CA HIS A 190 7.78 9.78 -7.33
C HIS A 190 8.95 9.58 -8.29
N PRO A 191 10.23 9.73 -7.87
CA PRO A 191 11.38 9.54 -8.75
C PRO A 191 11.38 8.22 -9.50
N GLU A 192 11.07 7.12 -8.82
CA GLU A 192 10.91 5.78 -9.41
C GLU A 192 9.45 5.47 -9.72
N TYR A 193 9.25 4.36 -10.47
CA TYR A 193 7.93 3.90 -10.86
C TYR A 193 7.15 3.35 -9.66
N THR A 194 6.42 4.22 -9.00
CA THR A 194 5.67 3.91 -7.77
C THR A 194 4.17 3.77 -8.05
N VAL A 195 3.54 2.81 -7.40
CA VAL A 195 2.14 2.41 -7.61
C VAL A 195 1.29 2.73 -6.39
N SER A 196 0.20 3.48 -6.59
CA SER A 196 -0.92 3.58 -5.67
C SER A 196 -1.92 2.46 -5.93
N TYR A 197 -2.47 1.89 -4.88
CA TYR A 197 -3.45 0.82 -4.95
C TYR A 197 -4.80 1.27 -4.40
N ARG A 198 -5.87 1.02 -5.16
CA ARG A 198 -7.27 1.19 -4.76
C ARG A 198 -7.92 -0.17 -4.59
N PHE A 199 -8.37 -0.47 -3.38
CA PHE A 199 -9.05 -1.70 -2.98
C PHE A 199 -10.55 -1.45 -2.93
N GLU A 200 -11.32 -2.21 -3.72
CA GLU A 200 -12.78 -2.15 -3.78
C GLU A 200 -13.35 -3.52 -3.37
N GLU A 201 -13.88 -3.62 -2.16
CA GLU A 201 -14.54 -4.83 -1.68
C GLU A 201 -15.98 -4.84 -2.18
N ARG A 202 -16.24 -5.61 -3.23
CA ARG A 202 -17.53 -5.61 -3.94
C ARG A 202 -18.72 -5.94 -3.05
N PRO A 203 -18.68 -6.98 -2.18
CA PRO A 203 -19.83 -7.33 -1.35
C PRO A 203 -20.28 -6.23 -0.40
N THR A 204 -19.38 -5.39 0.09
CA THR A 204 -19.68 -4.32 1.05
C THR A 204 -19.73 -2.93 0.43
N GLY A 205 -19.20 -2.78 -0.77
CA GLY A 205 -19.00 -1.51 -1.45
C GLY A 205 -17.92 -0.63 -0.80
N LYS A 206 -17.15 -1.16 0.14
CA LYS A 206 -16.08 -0.42 0.84
C LYS A 206 -14.88 -0.20 -0.06
N VAL A 207 -14.31 1.01 0.05
CA VAL A 207 -13.19 1.45 -0.79
C VAL A 207 -12.08 2.02 0.08
N MET A 208 -10.86 1.51 -0.11
CA MET A 208 -9.65 2.07 0.48
C MET A 208 -8.64 2.39 -0.62
N VAL A 209 -7.92 3.49 -0.48
CA VAL A 209 -6.78 3.83 -1.35
C VAL A 209 -5.54 4.02 -0.49
N VAL A 210 -4.43 3.45 -0.94
CA VAL A 210 -3.10 3.74 -0.40
C VAL A 210 -2.30 4.48 -1.45
N LEU A 211 -1.94 5.71 -1.14
CA LEU A 211 -1.15 6.63 -1.94
C LEU A 211 0.11 6.98 -1.15
N THR A 212 1.01 6.00 -1.01
CA THR A 212 2.33 6.23 -0.41
C THR A 212 3.32 6.69 -1.47
N ASP A 213 4.37 7.39 -1.03
CA ASP A 213 5.44 7.89 -1.89
C ASP A 213 4.89 8.70 -3.07
N HIS A 214 4.34 9.86 -2.72
CA HIS A 214 3.70 10.73 -3.67
C HIS A 214 4.04 12.21 -3.40
N GLU A 215 4.73 12.82 -4.35
CA GLU A 215 5.13 14.23 -4.32
C GLU A 215 3.92 15.18 -4.42
N ASN A 216 4.00 16.32 -3.78
CA ASN A 216 3.02 17.40 -3.96
C ASN A 216 2.94 17.83 -5.43
N THR A 217 1.72 18.05 -5.91
CA THR A 217 1.48 18.57 -7.27
C THR A 217 0.69 19.87 -7.20
N ASP A 218 0.91 20.78 -8.15
CA ASP A 218 0.20 22.05 -8.23
C ASP A 218 -1.32 21.84 -8.40
N SER A 219 -1.69 20.88 -9.23
CA SER A 219 -3.08 20.46 -9.44
C SER A 219 -3.19 18.94 -9.36
N LEU A 220 -4.30 18.45 -8.80
CA LEU A 220 -4.58 17.02 -8.76
C LEU A 220 -4.99 16.53 -10.16
N PRO A 221 -4.20 15.68 -10.83
CA PRO A 221 -4.55 15.11 -12.14
C PRO A 221 -5.91 14.41 -12.11
N LEU A 222 -6.65 14.46 -13.21
CA LEU A 222 -8.01 13.91 -13.28
C LEU A 222 -8.05 12.40 -13.06
N ASP A 223 -7.07 11.68 -13.59
CA ASP A 223 -6.92 10.25 -13.44
C ASP A 223 -6.64 9.86 -11.99
N LEU A 224 -5.70 10.54 -11.30
CA LEU A 224 -5.46 10.35 -9.87
C LEU A 224 -6.68 10.72 -9.03
N ARG A 225 -7.37 11.83 -9.36
CA ARG A 225 -8.62 12.20 -8.70
C ARG A 225 -9.67 11.09 -8.83
N ASN A 226 -9.83 10.51 -10.01
CA ASN A 226 -10.75 9.41 -10.26
C ASN A 226 -10.34 8.13 -9.52
N HIS A 227 -9.04 7.86 -9.43
CA HIS A 227 -8.49 6.73 -8.69
C HIS A 227 -8.85 6.80 -7.19
N ILE A 228 -8.83 7.99 -6.59
CA ILE A 228 -9.10 8.18 -5.15
C ILE A 228 -10.59 8.43 -4.86
N ARG A 229 -11.35 8.91 -5.84
CA ARG A 229 -12.73 9.38 -5.65
C ARG A 229 -13.57 8.44 -4.79
N GLY A 230 -14.21 9.03 -3.76
CA GLY A 230 -15.18 8.34 -2.92
C GLY A 230 -14.60 7.23 -2.06
N ALA A 231 -13.30 7.25 -1.76
CA ALA A 231 -12.71 6.30 -0.83
C ALA A 231 -13.28 6.51 0.59
N ASP A 232 -13.64 5.41 1.28
CA ASP A 232 -13.97 5.43 2.70
C ASP A 232 -12.74 5.77 3.55
N LEU A 233 -11.55 5.31 3.09
CA LEU A 233 -10.27 5.62 3.70
C LEU A 233 -9.21 5.89 2.61
N LEU A 234 -8.57 7.03 2.69
CA LEU A 234 -7.33 7.36 1.99
C LEU A 234 -6.18 7.27 2.99
N VAL A 235 -5.21 6.39 2.76
CA VAL A 235 -3.92 6.40 3.46
C VAL A 235 -2.91 7.04 2.53
N GLN A 236 -2.35 8.17 2.93
CA GLN A 236 -1.49 8.99 2.06
C GLN A 236 -0.20 9.39 2.75
N ASP A 237 0.87 9.43 1.98
CA ASP A 237 2.15 10.03 2.34
C ASP A 237 1.95 11.49 2.79
N ALA A 238 2.47 11.79 3.97
CA ALA A 238 2.54 13.14 4.51
C ALA A 238 3.81 13.25 5.37
N GLN A 239 4.96 13.04 4.72
CA GLN A 239 6.26 12.92 5.37
C GLN A 239 6.72 14.22 6.00
N TYR A 240 6.40 15.35 5.39
CA TYR A 240 6.93 16.65 5.77
C TYR A 240 5.84 17.64 6.19
N ASP A 241 6.20 18.56 7.09
CA ASP A 241 5.46 19.81 7.22
C ASP A 241 5.78 20.75 6.03
N ARG A 242 4.92 21.74 5.81
CA ARG A 242 5.09 22.66 4.69
C ARG A 242 6.43 23.40 4.73
N SER A 243 6.91 23.81 5.91
CA SER A 243 8.14 24.60 6.03
C SER A 243 9.37 23.77 5.67
N GLN A 244 9.43 22.52 6.09
CA GLN A 244 10.50 21.56 5.73
C GLN A 244 10.47 21.29 4.22
N TYR A 245 9.29 21.08 3.66
CA TYR A 245 9.12 20.80 2.25
C TYR A 245 9.61 21.96 1.39
N GLU A 246 9.14 23.20 1.65
CA GLU A 246 9.53 24.39 0.90
C GLU A 246 11.02 24.74 1.05
N ALA A 247 11.61 24.44 2.22
CA ALA A 247 13.02 24.76 2.49
C ALA A 247 14.00 23.87 1.70
N SER A 248 13.72 22.54 1.57
CA SER A 248 14.73 21.63 1.04
C SER A 248 14.24 20.23 0.62
N ARG A 249 12.94 19.94 0.69
CA ARG A 249 12.41 18.58 0.45
C ARG A 249 11.59 18.41 -0.80
N ALA A 250 11.22 19.51 -1.46
CA ALA A 250 10.53 19.47 -2.75
C ALA A 250 11.33 18.70 -3.79
N GLY A 251 10.67 17.77 -4.49
CA GLY A 251 11.30 16.90 -5.50
C GLY A 251 11.91 15.61 -4.96
N PHE A 252 11.74 15.30 -3.66
CA PHE A 252 12.20 14.03 -3.08
C PHE A 252 11.18 12.89 -3.21
N GLY A 253 9.99 13.19 -3.75
CA GLY A 253 8.97 12.19 -4.01
C GLY A 253 7.95 12.02 -2.88
N HIS A 254 7.87 12.98 -1.94
CA HIS A 254 7.01 12.89 -0.75
C HIS A 254 6.15 14.13 -0.55
N GLY A 255 5.04 13.94 0.18
CA GLY A 255 4.01 14.94 0.38
C GLY A 255 4.04 15.65 1.73
N THR A 256 3.09 16.60 1.87
CA THR A 256 2.84 17.37 3.09
C THR A 256 1.42 17.15 3.61
N GLY A 257 1.21 17.41 4.90
CA GLY A 257 -0.10 17.24 5.53
C GLY A 257 -1.21 18.07 4.88
N ASP A 258 -0.95 19.32 4.54
CA ASP A 258 -1.93 20.22 3.89
C ASP A 258 -2.23 19.79 2.45
N TYR A 259 -1.26 19.22 1.72
CA TYR A 259 -1.50 18.64 0.41
C TYR A 259 -2.39 17.40 0.52
N ALA A 260 -2.13 16.49 1.46
CA ALA A 260 -2.96 15.32 1.70
C ALA A 260 -4.41 15.73 2.06
N ALA A 261 -4.57 16.78 2.88
CA ALA A 261 -5.88 17.36 3.18
C ALA A 261 -6.59 17.91 1.94
N ARG A 262 -5.86 18.57 1.03
CA ARG A 262 -6.39 19.01 -0.26
C ARG A 262 -6.88 17.85 -1.11
N VAL A 263 -6.07 16.80 -1.22
CA VAL A 263 -6.43 15.57 -1.96
C VAL A 263 -7.71 14.96 -1.39
N MET A 264 -7.79 14.77 -0.06
CA MET A 264 -9.00 14.28 0.62
C MET A 264 -10.23 15.10 0.23
N LYS A 265 -10.15 16.45 0.32
CA LYS A 265 -11.27 17.33 -0.01
C LYS A 265 -11.67 17.25 -1.48
N GLU A 266 -10.70 17.32 -2.41
CA GLU A 266 -10.97 17.32 -3.85
C GLU A 266 -11.51 16.01 -4.39
N THR A 267 -11.21 14.89 -3.72
CA THR A 267 -11.64 13.54 -4.12
C THR A 267 -12.89 13.07 -3.41
N GLY A 268 -13.28 13.76 -2.31
CA GLY A 268 -14.40 13.34 -1.46
C GLY A 268 -14.10 12.07 -0.64
N ALA A 269 -12.84 11.76 -0.37
CA ALA A 269 -12.48 10.69 0.55
C ALA A 269 -13.03 11.01 1.96
N ALA A 270 -13.61 10.01 2.63
CA ALA A 270 -14.31 10.23 3.90
C ALA A 270 -13.34 10.38 5.08
N ARG A 271 -12.22 9.65 5.04
CA ARG A 271 -11.18 9.63 6.08
C ARG A 271 -9.79 9.69 5.44
N LEU A 272 -8.85 10.30 6.17
CA LEU A 272 -7.44 10.44 5.78
C LEU A 272 -6.55 9.93 6.90
N GLY A 273 -5.75 8.90 6.61
CA GLY A 273 -4.65 8.44 7.44
C GLY A 273 -3.31 8.90 6.86
N HIS A 274 -2.50 9.61 7.62
CA HIS A 274 -1.14 9.94 7.22
C HIS A 274 -0.23 8.74 7.43
N THR A 275 0.67 8.49 6.50
CA THR A 275 1.70 7.45 6.59
C THR A 275 3.03 7.97 6.06
N HIS A 276 4.03 7.13 6.05
CA HIS A 276 5.38 7.44 5.57
C HIS A 276 6.07 8.56 6.36
N HIS A 277 5.92 8.52 7.71
CA HIS A 277 6.43 9.56 8.60
C HIS A 277 7.96 9.68 8.50
N ASP A 278 8.48 10.92 8.47
CA ASP A 278 9.92 11.21 8.42
C ASP A 278 10.66 10.46 9.55
N PRO A 279 11.73 9.71 9.25
CA PRO A 279 12.51 9.01 10.28
C PRO A 279 13.15 9.92 11.31
N SER A 280 13.34 11.20 10.98
CA SER A 280 13.85 12.20 11.94
C SER A 280 12.74 12.80 12.82
N ALA A 281 11.48 12.71 12.42
CA ALA A 281 10.35 13.24 13.17
C ALA A 281 10.07 12.42 14.43
N ASP A 282 9.83 13.10 15.54
CA ASP A 282 9.27 12.52 16.76
C ASP A 282 7.72 12.48 16.70
N ASP A 283 7.11 11.94 17.75
CA ASP A 283 5.65 11.79 17.81
C ASP A 283 4.93 13.15 17.81
N ASP A 284 5.51 14.18 18.44
CA ASP A 284 4.94 15.54 18.48
C ASP A 284 4.95 16.18 17.07
N GLN A 285 6.01 15.95 16.29
CA GLN A 285 6.12 16.43 14.92
C GLN A 285 5.12 15.74 13.99
N VAL A 286 4.90 14.43 14.14
CA VAL A 286 3.86 13.71 13.39
C VAL A 286 2.45 14.25 13.73
N GLU A 287 2.17 14.50 15.01
CA GLU A 287 0.90 15.12 15.43
C GLU A 287 0.75 16.55 14.85
N ALA A 288 1.83 17.32 14.75
CA ALA A 288 1.82 18.66 14.17
C ALA A 288 1.41 18.64 12.68
N ILE A 289 1.88 17.65 11.89
CA ILE A 289 1.49 17.45 10.49
C ILE A 289 -0.01 17.12 10.38
N VAL A 290 -0.54 16.27 11.28
CA VAL A 290 -2.00 16.00 11.36
C VAL A 290 -2.78 17.25 11.69
N ALA A 291 -2.27 18.06 12.64
CA ALA A 291 -2.91 19.34 13.02
C ALA A 291 -2.91 20.35 11.85
N GLU A 292 -1.85 20.38 11.05
CA GLU A 292 -1.76 21.20 9.82
C GLU A 292 -2.85 20.80 8.82
N SER A 293 -3.02 19.51 8.55
CA SER A 293 -4.09 18.97 7.68
C SER A 293 -5.49 19.39 8.16
N ARG A 294 -5.74 19.24 9.45
CA ARG A 294 -7.02 19.62 10.06
C ARG A 294 -7.26 21.13 9.98
N ALA A 295 -6.21 21.94 10.16
CA ALA A 295 -6.29 23.40 10.02
C ALA A 295 -6.61 23.79 8.58
N TRP A 296 -5.94 23.17 7.60
CA TRP A 296 -6.20 23.41 6.19
C TRP A 296 -7.66 23.07 5.81
N LEU A 297 -8.17 21.91 6.23
CA LEU A 297 -9.57 21.51 5.98
C LEU A 297 -10.57 22.50 6.56
N ARG A 298 -10.38 22.92 7.83
CA ARG A 298 -11.25 23.93 8.46
C ARG A 298 -11.26 25.24 7.69
N SER A 299 -10.10 25.72 7.30
CA SER A 299 -9.95 26.98 6.53
C SER A 299 -10.58 26.90 5.15
N ASN A 300 -10.77 25.67 4.63
CA ASN A 300 -11.39 25.42 3.34
C ASN A 300 -12.82 24.87 3.43
N GLY A 301 -13.48 24.96 4.59
CA GLY A 301 -14.88 24.60 4.79
C GLY A 301 -15.17 23.09 4.70
N ALA A 302 -14.19 22.24 4.98
CA ALA A 302 -14.34 20.79 4.99
C ALA A 302 -14.32 20.21 6.43
N PRO A 303 -14.93 19.04 6.68
CA PRO A 303 -14.87 18.38 7.98
C PRO A 303 -13.44 18.05 8.39
N ALA A 304 -13.07 18.36 9.63
CA ALA A 304 -11.71 18.20 10.16
C ALA A 304 -11.71 17.61 11.57
N ARG A 305 -12.51 16.57 11.80
CA ARG A 305 -12.60 15.88 13.09
C ARG A 305 -11.44 14.89 13.26
N ALA A 306 -11.13 14.55 14.51
CA ALA A 306 -10.05 13.61 14.82
C ALA A 306 -10.26 12.22 14.21
N GLU A 307 -11.52 11.77 14.14
CA GLU A 307 -11.87 10.49 13.51
C GLU A 307 -11.72 10.49 11.98
N ASN A 308 -11.70 11.66 11.34
CA ASN A 308 -11.58 11.79 9.89
C ASN A 308 -10.15 11.99 9.40
N VAL A 309 -9.27 12.57 10.23
CA VAL A 309 -7.87 12.84 9.87
C VAL A 309 -6.98 12.45 11.03
N PHE A 310 -6.09 11.49 10.81
CA PHE A 310 -5.22 10.90 11.84
C PHE A 310 -3.88 10.49 11.24
N ALA A 311 -2.87 10.24 12.06
CA ALA A 311 -1.66 9.54 11.66
C ALA A 311 -1.83 8.03 11.87
N CYS A 312 -1.40 7.22 10.90
CA CYS A 312 -1.29 5.79 11.07
C CYS A 312 -0.15 5.47 12.06
N ALA A 313 -0.33 4.42 12.84
CA ALA A 313 0.65 3.95 13.79
C ALA A 313 0.94 2.46 13.60
N ASP A 314 2.14 2.04 13.97
CA ASP A 314 2.50 0.61 13.96
C ASP A 314 1.50 -0.18 14.81
N TYR A 315 1.06 -1.33 14.29
CA TYR A 315 0.07 -2.24 14.88
C TYR A 315 -1.36 -1.71 14.99
N GLN A 316 -1.63 -0.50 14.49
CA GLN A 316 -2.99 0.05 14.47
C GLN A 316 -3.87 -0.76 13.51
N GLU A 317 -5.06 -1.14 13.99
CA GLU A 317 -6.15 -1.68 13.16
C GLU A 317 -7.16 -0.58 12.84
N ILE A 318 -7.52 -0.47 11.56
CA ILE A 318 -8.42 0.56 11.05
C ILE A 318 -9.56 -0.13 10.31
N GLU A 319 -10.78 -0.02 10.81
CA GLU A 319 -11.99 -0.46 10.12
C GLU A 319 -12.35 0.53 8.99
N ILE A 320 -12.88 0.01 7.87
CA ILE A 320 -13.17 0.80 6.67
C ILE A 320 -14.66 0.89 6.41
#